data_68fbf68bb613fd3e3c2c59e7411e922d
#
_entry.id   68fbf68bb613fd3e3c2c59e7411e922d
#
_cell.length_a   1.000
_cell.length_b   1.000
_cell.length_c   1.000
_cell.angle_alpha   90.00
_cell.angle_beta   90.00
_cell.angle_gamma   90.00
#
_symmetry.space_group_name_H-M   'P 1'
#
loop_
_entity.id
_entity.type
_entity.pdbx_description
1 polymer ?
#
loop_
_entity_poly.entity_id
_entity_poly.type
_entity_poly.pdbx_seq_one_letter_code
_entity_poly.pdbx_strand_id
1 'polypeptide(L)'
;MGKIIELTAADGHRLSAYRADPAGKPRGAIVVIQEIFGVNSHIKEVADGFAADGYVAIAPAMFDRAQKNVDLGYTPPDIEKGRELRAKITLEFAMKDAEAAVKAAAPAGKVGIVGYCWGGFVAWMASAKVPGLAAAVPYYGGGILDNTDIQPRVPVMGHFGEKDAMIP
;
A
#
# COMPACT_ATOMS: atom_id res chain seq x y z
N MET A 1 7.18 -17.36 -3.81
CA MET A 1 7.41 -16.24 -4.76
C MET A 1 6.10 -15.86 -5.43
N GLY A 2 5.77 -14.60 -5.39
CA GLY A 2 4.54 -14.10 -6.00
C GLY A 2 4.68 -13.87 -7.52
N LYS A 3 3.65 -13.29 -8.11
CA LYS A 3 3.55 -12.99 -9.56
C LYS A 3 3.06 -11.57 -9.78
N ILE A 4 3.37 -11.00 -10.93
CA ILE A 4 2.81 -9.73 -11.34
C ILE A 4 1.42 -9.98 -11.94
N ILE A 5 0.46 -9.19 -11.49
CA ILE A 5 -0.89 -9.12 -12.03
C ILE A 5 -1.18 -7.69 -12.50
N GLU A 6 -2.23 -7.50 -13.26
CA GLU A 6 -2.73 -6.19 -13.65
C GLU A 6 -4.03 -5.88 -12.90
N LEU A 7 -4.14 -4.66 -12.41
CA LEU A 7 -5.34 -4.10 -11.80
C LEU A 7 -5.89 -2.98 -12.69
N THR A 8 -7.19 -2.74 -12.58
CA THR A 8 -7.84 -1.60 -13.24
C THR A 8 -8.57 -0.76 -12.19
N ALA A 9 -8.17 0.49 -12.05
CA ALA A 9 -8.81 1.46 -11.17
C ALA A 9 -10.14 1.95 -11.75
N ALA A 10 -10.97 2.58 -10.91
CA ALA A 10 -12.32 3.03 -11.30
C ALA A 10 -12.33 4.09 -12.43
N ASP A 11 -11.22 4.78 -12.65
CA ASP A 11 -11.05 5.75 -13.74
C ASP A 11 -10.45 5.13 -15.02
N GLY A 12 -10.35 3.80 -15.07
CA GLY A 12 -9.80 3.06 -16.22
C GLY A 12 -8.27 2.97 -16.22
N HIS A 13 -7.57 3.55 -15.23
CA HIS A 13 -6.13 3.40 -15.15
C HIS A 13 -5.73 1.95 -14.89
N ARG A 14 -4.77 1.45 -15.68
CA ARG A 14 -4.20 0.10 -15.54
C ARG A 14 -2.84 0.18 -14.85
N LEU A 15 -2.72 -0.53 -13.75
CA LEU A 15 -1.49 -0.58 -12.95
C LEU A 15 -1.09 -2.02 -12.67
N SER A 16 0.22 -2.24 -12.52
CA SER A 16 0.76 -3.53 -12.11
C SER A 16 0.58 -3.71 -10.59
N ALA A 17 0.53 -4.96 -10.15
CA ALA A 17 0.62 -5.29 -8.73
C ALA A 17 1.39 -6.59 -8.54
N TYR A 18 2.17 -6.67 -7.46
CA TYR A 18 2.76 -7.92 -7.02
C TYR A 18 1.73 -8.67 -6.16
N ARG A 19 1.44 -9.92 -6.52
CA ARG A 19 0.55 -10.79 -5.77
C ARG A 19 1.29 -12.01 -5.28
N ALA A 20 1.19 -12.28 -3.98
CA ALA A 20 1.64 -13.50 -3.34
C ALA A 20 0.43 -14.24 -2.77
N ASP A 21 0.36 -15.54 -3.05
CA ASP A 21 -0.73 -16.41 -2.61
C ASP A 21 -0.21 -17.39 -1.54
N PRO A 22 -0.98 -17.69 -0.48
CA PRO A 22 -0.60 -18.68 0.52
C PRO A 22 -0.63 -20.10 -0.04
N ALA A 23 0.08 -21.01 0.60
CA ALA A 23 0.13 -22.43 0.19
C ALA A 23 -1.24 -23.16 0.33
N GLY A 24 -2.15 -22.67 1.15
CA GLY A 24 -3.45 -23.27 1.43
C GLY A 24 -4.61 -22.31 1.27
N LYS A 25 -5.76 -22.66 1.87
CA LYS A 25 -6.92 -21.77 1.87
C LYS A 25 -6.60 -20.47 2.58
N PRO A 26 -6.85 -19.31 1.95
CA PRO A 26 -6.56 -18.02 2.54
C PRO A 26 -7.34 -17.77 3.83
N ARG A 27 -6.70 -17.13 4.82
CA ARG A 27 -7.34 -16.60 6.03
C ARG A 27 -8.05 -15.26 5.77
N GLY A 28 -7.70 -14.60 4.67
CA GLY A 28 -8.12 -13.28 4.24
C GLY A 28 -7.09 -12.71 3.28
N ALA A 29 -7.08 -11.40 3.13
CA ALA A 29 -6.11 -10.72 2.28
C ALA A 29 -5.52 -9.47 2.91
N ILE A 30 -4.31 -9.10 2.47
CA ILE A 30 -3.61 -7.87 2.85
C ILE A 30 -3.21 -7.11 1.60
N VAL A 31 -3.65 -5.86 1.50
CA VAL A 31 -3.10 -4.90 0.53
C VAL A 31 -1.89 -4.23 1.16
N VAL A 32 -0.73 -4.31 0.49
CA VAL A 32 0.55 -3.78 0.98
C VAL A 32 0.91 -2.53 0.18
N ILE A 33 0.87 -1.36 0.80
CA ILE A 33 1.18 -0.10 0.13
C ILE A 33 2.65 0.25 0.31
N GLN A 34 3.31 0.49 -0.80
CA GLN A 34 4.72 0.82 -0.93
C GLN A 34 5.12 2.12 -0.21
N GLU A 35 6.40 2.23 0.08
CA GLU A 35 7.07 3.49 0.40
C GLU A 35 7.18 4.38 -0.86
N ILE A 36 8.12 5.32 -0.89
CA ILE A 36 8.42 6.14 -2.08
C ILE A 36 9.38 5.45 -3.08
N PHE A 37 9.61 4.15 -2.95
CA PHE A 37 10.62 3.40 -3.74
C PHE A 37 9.99 2.44 -4.76
N GLY A 38 8.66 2.42 -4.88
CA GLY A 38 7.98 1.47 -5.75
C GLY A 38 7.75 0.11 -5.08
N VAL A 39 7.30 -0.84 -5.86
CA VAL A 39 7.15 -2.25 -5.41
C VAL A 39 8.51 -2.95 -5.56
N ASN A 40 9.46 -2.51 -4.74
CA ASN A 40 10.83 -3.00 -4.71
C ASN A 40 10.95 -4.36 -3.99
N SER A 41 12.18 -4.88 -3.85
CA SER A 41 12.45 -6.16 -3.20
C SER A 41 11.86 -6.22 -1.79
N HIS A 42 12.01 -5.14 -0.99
CA HIS A 42 11.47 -5.08 0.37
C HIS A 42 9.94 -5.25 0.40
N ILE A 43 9.21 -4.53 -0.43
CA ILE A 43 7.74 -4.63 -0.49
C ILE A 43 7.29 -6.01 -0.99
N LYS A 44 8.04 -6.62 -1.93
CA LYS A 44 7.79 -7.99 -2.38
C LYS A 44 8.02 -9.00 -1.26
N GLU A 45 9.09 -8.84 -0.47
CA GLU A 45 9.39 -9.68 0.70
C GLU A 45 8.30 -9.55 1.78
N VAL A 46 7.81 -8.34 2.05
CA VAL A 46 6.68 -8.12 2.97
C VAL A 46 5.43 -8.85 2.48
N ALA A 47 5.11 -8.75 1.19
CA ALA A 47 3.97 -9.45 0.61
C ALA A 47 4.13 -10.98 0.68
N ASP A 48 5.32 -11.51 0.39
CA ASP A 48 5.64 -12.94 0.52
C ASP A 48 5.54 -13.40 1.99
N GLY A 49 5.92 -12.55 2.96
CA GLY A 49 5.76 -12.81 4.39
C GLY A 49 4.30 -12.97 4.79
N PHE A 50 3.41 -12.06 4.35
CA PHE A 50 1.97 -12.22 4.57
C PHE A 50 1.40 -13.47 3.91
N ALA A 51 1.91 -13.85 2.74
CA ALA A 51 1.51 -15.10 2.10
C ALA A 51 1.96 -16.33 2.90
N ALA A 52 3.15 -16.31 3.49
CA ALA A 52 3.62 -17.35 4.40
C ALA A 52 2.74 -17.46 5.66
N ASP A 53 2.21 -16.33 6.14
CA ASP A 53 1.27 -16.26 7.27
C ASP A 53 -0.17 -16.65 6.90
N GLY A 54 -0.41 -17.03 5.66
CA GLY A 54 -1.69 -17.56 5.20
C GLY A 54 -2.65 -16.52 4.60
N TYR A 55 -2.17 -15.35 4.19
CA TYR A 55 -2.99 -14.32 3.53
C TYR A 55 -2.67 -14.22 2.05
N VAL A 56 -3.67 -13.89 1.23
CA VAL A 56 -3.36 -13.34 -0.10
C VAL A 56 -2.79 -11.94 0.09
N ALA A 57 -1.62 -11.65 -0.44
CA ALA A 57 -1.03 -10.32 -0.39
C ALA A 57 -0.99 -9.68 -1.78
N ILE A 58 -1.42 -8.40 -1.86
CA ILE A 58 -1.40 -7.63 -3.11
C ILE A 58 -0.70 -6.29 -2.85
N ALA A 59 0.41 -6.04 -3.54
CA ALA A 59 1.14 -4.78 -3.49
C ALA A 59 0.96 -4.03 -4.82
N PRO A 60 0.05 -3.03 -4.92
CA PRO A 60 -0.16 -2.25 -6.13
C PRO A 60 1.02 -1.32 -6.40
N ALA A 61 1.43 -1.22 -7.67
CA ALA A 61 2.46 -0.30 -8.13
C ALA A 61 1.89 1.13 -8.23
N MET A 62 1.82 1.82 -7.10
CA MET A 62 1.16 3.13 -6.96
C MET A 62 1.79 4.21 -7.85
N PHE A 63 3.03 4.01 -8.32
CA PHE A 63 3.73 4.95 -9.19
C PHE A 63 3.47 4.75 -10.68
N ASP A 64 2.72 3.69 -11.08
CA ASP A 64 2.43 3.41 -12.50
C ASP A 64 1.67 4.54 -13.21
N ARG A 65 1.02 5.43 -12.44
CA ARG A 65 0.41 6.66 -13.00
C ARG A 65 1.43 7.69 -13.47
N ALA A 66 2.64 7.69 -12.89
CA ALA A 66 3.70 8.62 -13.23
C ALA A 66 4.81 7.94 -14.03
N GLN A 67 5.20 6.74 -13.65
CA GLN A 67 6.24 5.95 -14.28
C GLN A 67 6.02 4.47 -13.94
N LYS A 68 6.03 3.61 -14.97
CA LYS A 68 5.92 2.16 -14.80
C LYS A 68 7.24 1.52 -14.36
N ASN A 69 7.14 0.35 -13.74
CA ASN A 69 8.27 -0.48 -13.35
C ASN A 69 9.27 0.23 -12.43
N VAL A 70 8.77 1.04 -11.48
CA VAL A 70 9.60 1.70 -10.49
C VAL A 70 10.05 0.68 -9.44
N ASP A 71 11.36 0.50 -9.34
CA ASP A 71 12.04 -0.38 -8.39
C ASP A 71 13.31 0.34 -7.92
N LEU A 72 13.19 1.19 -6.88
CA LEU A 72 14.27 2.03 -6.37
C LEU A 72 14.88 1.40 -5.12
N GLY A 73 16.16 1.69 -4.91
CA GLY A 73 16.86 1.42 -3.66
C GLY A 73 16.65 2.52 -2.62
N TYR A 74 17.62 2.64 -1.70
CA TYR A 74 17.56 3.58 -0.58
C TYR A 74 18.70 4.59 -0.60
N THR A 75 19.36 4.78 -1.74
CA THR A 75 20.42 5.78 -1.89
C THR A 75 19.83 7.20 -1.96
N PRO A 76 20.62 8.26 -1.69
CA PRO A 76 20.13 9.62 -1.82
C PRO A 76 19.49 9.95 -3.17
N PRO A 77 20.04 9.54 -4.34
CA PRO A 77 19.38 9.69 -5.64
C PRO A 77 18.04 8.96 -5.73
N ASP A 78 17.92 7.75 -5.14
CA ASP A 78 16.67 6.99 -5.11
C ASP A 78 15.59 7.73 -4.31
N ILE A 79 15.97 8.31 -3.17
CA ILE A 79 15.08 9.10 -2.32
C ILE A 79 14.57 10.34 -3.08
N GLU A 80 15.45 11.05 -3.77
CA GLU A 80 15.08 12.21 -4.58
C GLU A 80 14.11 11.80 -5.69
N LYS A 81 14.43 10.74 -6.43
CA LYS A 81 13.57 10.19 -7.48
C LYS A 81 12.21 9.74 -6.94
N GLY A 82 12.21 9.06 -5.81
CA GLY A 82 10.98 8.61 -5.14
C GLY A 82 10.08 9.77 -4.73
N ARG A 83 10.65 10.86 -4.20
CA ARG A 83 9.92 12.09 -3.87
C ARG A 83 9.33 12.76 -5.11
N GLU A 84 10.11 12.84 -6.21
CA GLU A 84 9.64 13.38 -7.49
C GLU A 84 8.42 12.59 -8.01
N LEU A 85 8.49 11.26 -7.99
CA LEU A 85 7.39 10.40 -8.45
C LEU A 85 6.16 10.53 -7.54
N ARG A 86 6.38 10.50 -6.22
CA ARG A 86 5.29 10.67 -5.24
C ARG A 86 4.54 12.00 -5.43
N ALA A 87 5.24 13.08 -5.75
CA ALA A 87 4.63 14.40 -5.96
C ALA A 87 3.64 14.41 -7.16
N LYS A 88 3.77 13.48 -8.09
CA LYS A 88 2.86 13.33 -9.24
C LYS A 88 1.61 12.51 -8.93
N ILE A 89 1.56 11.84 -7.77
CA ILE A 89 0.42 11.00 -7.37
C ILE A 89 -0.47 11.78 -6.41
N THR A 90 -1.65 12.16 -6.86
CA THR A 90 -2.64 12.81 -6.00
C THR A 90 -3.25 11.80 -5.01
N LEU A 91 -3.80 12.30 -3.91
CA LEU A 91 -4.51 11.45 -2.96
C LEU A 91 -5.70 10.72 -3.63
N GLU A 92 -6.41 11.40 -4.51
CA GLU A 92 -7.54 10.81 -5.26
C GLU A 92 -7.07 9.60 -6.09
N PHE A 93 -5.97 9.74 -6.80
CA PHE A 93 -5.39 8.63 -7.57
C PHE A 93 -4.94 7.48 -6.66
N ALA A 94 -4.27 7.80 -5.57
CA ALA A 94 -3.85 6.78 -4.60
C ALA A 94 -5.03 6.00 -4.03
N MET A 95 -6.16 6.67 -3.72
CA MET A 95 -7.37 5.99 -3.23
C MET A 95 -8.00 5.08 -4.29
N LYS A 96 -8.06 5.50 -5.56
CA LYS A 96 -8.58 4.68 -6.67
C LYS A 96 -7.74 3.41 -6.89
N ASP A 97 -6.42 3.54 -6.81
CA ASP A 97 -5.51 2.42 -7.01
C ASP A 97 -5.54 1.46 -5.81
N ALA A 98 -5.60 1.99 -4.58
CA ALA A 98 -5.79 1.18 -3.38
C ALA A 98 -7.14 0.43 -3.41
N GLU A 99 -8.23 1.09 -3.84
CA GLU A 99 -9.53 0.44 -3.99
C GLU A 99 -9.50 -0.69 -5.02
N ALA A 100 -8.79 -0.51 -6.15
CA ALA A 100 -8.62 -1.58 -7.13
C ALA A 100 -7.91 -2.79 -6.54
N ALA A 101 -6.88 -2.58 -5.70
CA ALA A 101 -6.18 -3.65 -5.01
C ALA A 101 -7.09 -4.35 -3.97
N VAL A 102 -7.89 -3.58 -3.21
CA VAL A 102 -8.87 -4.12 -2.26
C VAL A 102 -9.90 -4.99 -2.97
N LYS A 103 -10.45 -4.52 -4.09
CA LYS A 103 -11.41 -5.31 -4.91
C LYS A 103 -10.78 -6.60 -5.43
N ALA A 104 -9.55 -6.57 -5.89
CA ALA A 104 -8.83 -7.76 -6.38
C ALA A 104 -8.52 -8.75 -5.25
N ALA A 105 -8.36 -8.27 -4.02
CA ALA A 105 -8.09 -9.06 -2.83
C ALA A 105 -9.36 -9.67 -2.21
N ALA A 106 -10.54 -9.06 -2.39
CA ALA A 106 -11.81 -9.42 -1.76
C ALA A 106 -12.23 -10.89 -1.91
N PRO A 107 -11.97 -11.59 -3.03
CA PRO A 107 -12.30 -13.02 -3.14
C PRO A 107 -11.61 -13.93 -2.11
N ALA A 108 -10.53 -13.48 -1.47
CA ALA A 108 -9.84 -14.21 -0.42
C ALA A 108 -10.49 -14.07 0.99
N GLY A 109 -11.49 -13.20 1.14
CA GLY A 109 -12.19 -12.94 2.40
C GLY A 109 -12.02 -11.51 2.91
N LYS A 110 -11.90 -11.32 4.23
CA LYS A 110 -11.67 -10.00 4.81
C LYS A 110 -10.34 -9.40 4.32
N VAL A 111 -10.34 -8.11 3.98
CA VAL A 111 -9.17 -7.42 3.45
C VAL A 111 -8.65 -6.40 4.45
N GLY A 112 -7.41 -6.55 4.89
CA GLY A 112 -6.66 -5.52 5.60
C GLY A 112 -5.81 -4.70 4.63
N ILE A 113 -5.42 -3.49 5.06
CA ILE A 113 -4.43 -2.66 4.35
C ILE A 113 -3.29 -2.33 5.30
N VAL A 114 -2.07 -2.50 4.86
CA VAL A 114 -0.86 -2.08 5.55
C VAL A 114 -0.07 -1.15 4.63
N GLY A 115 0.57 -0.15 5.18
CA GLY A 115 1.39 0.75 4.38
C GLY A 115 2.56 1.32 5.16
N TYR A 116 3.64 1.63 4.46
CA TYR A 116 4.91 2.05 5.02
C TYR A 116 5.28 3.45 4.53
N CYS A 117 5.74 4.34 5.41
CA CYS A 117 6.10 5.72 5.06
C CYS A 117 4.93 6.45 4.38
N TRP A 118 5.09 6.90 3.13
CA TRP A 118 3.98 7.42 2.33
C TRP A 118 2.82 6.43 2.22
N GLY A 119 3.11 5.15 2.08
CA GLY A 119 2.08 4.10 2.09
C GLY A 119 1.34 4.01 3.42
N GLY A 120 1.99 4.33 4.54
CA GLY A 120 1.33 4.47 5.84
C GLY A 120 0.29 5.58 5.85
N PHE A 121 0.62 6.74 5.27
CA PHE A 121 -0.36 7.80 5.05
C PHE A 121 -1.51 7.35 4.13
N VAL A 122 -1.20 6.65 3.03
CA VAL A 122 -2.23 6.10 2.13
C VAL A 122 -3.14 5.12 2.87
N ALA A 123 -2.60 4.22 3.71
CA ALA A 123 -3.38 3.27 4.51
C ALA A 123 -4.30 3.99 5.53
N TRP A 124 -3.80 5.07 6.17
CA TRP A 124 -4.62 5.93 7.03
C TRP A 124 -5.80 6.52 6.27
N MET A 125 -5.55 7.18 5.13
CA MET A 125 -6.60 7.79 4.31
C MET A 125 -7.59 6.75 3.77
N ALA A 126 -7.08 5.57 3.38
CA ALA A 126 -7.90 4.46 2.89
C ALA A 126 -8.85 3.92 3.97
N SER A 127 -8.47 3.94 5.25
CA SER A 127 -9.33 3.51 6.36
C SER A 127 -10.68 4.22 6.43
N ALA A 128 -10.73 5.45 5.91
CA ALA A 128 -11.95 6.27 5.87
C ALA A 128 -12.59 6.34 4.47
N LYS A 129 -11.80 6.19 3.40
CA LYS A 129 -12.24 6.51 2.03
C LYS A 129 -12.43 5.29 1.13
N VAL A 130 -11.74 4.17 1.41
CA VAL A 130 -11.79 2.97 0.57
C VAL A 130 -12.77 1.96 1.15
N PRO A 131 -13.82 1.57 0.41
CA PRO A 131 -14.75 0.56 0.87
C PRO A 131 -14.14 -0.85 0.83
N GLY A 132 -14.70 -1.76 1.62
CA GLY A 132 -14.31 -3.18 1.62
C GLY A 132 -13.14 -3.54 2.51
N LEU A 133 -12.54 -2.57 3.22
CA LEU A 133 -11.52 -2.82 4.23
C LEU A 133 -12.14 -3.36 5.53
N ALA A 134 -11.40 -4.21 6.22
CA ALA A 134 -11.72 -4.73 7.56
C ALA A 134 -10.81 -4.13 8.65
N ALA A 135 -9.62 -3.70 8.30
CA ALA A 135 -8.66 -3.04 9.20
C ALA A 135 -7.60 -2.28 8.40
N ALA A 136 -6.92 -1.31 9.04
CA ALA A 136 -5.80 -0.59 8.44
C ALA A 136 -4.63 -0.49 9.44
N VAL A 137 -3.41 -0.66 8.93
CA VAL A 137 -2.18 -0.60 9.74
C VAL A 137 -1.18 0.34 9.08
N PRO A 138 -1.19 1.64 9.42
CA PRO A 138 -0.17 2.58 8.97
C PRO A 138 1.12 2.46 9.79
N TYR A 139 2.25 2.32 9.10
CA TYR A 139 3.60 2.42 9.66
C TYR A 139 4.22 3.77 9.30
N TYR A 140 4.67 4.52 10.30
CA TYR A 140 5.39 5.80 10.15
C TYR A 140 4.86 6.68 9.01
N GLY A 141 3.54 6.89 8.95
CA GLY A 141 2.88 7.64 7.90
C GLY A 141 3.02 9.15 8.06
N GLY A 142 3.93 9.76 7.30
CA GLY A 142 4.07 11.21 7.25
C GLY A 142 2.80 11.87 6.68
N GLY A 143 2.31 12.92 7.35
CA GLY A 143 1.07 13.62 6.99
C GLY A 143 -0.18 13.12 7.71
N ILE A 144 -0.10 12.07 8.52
CA ILE A 144 -1.24 11.61 9.35
C ILE A 144 -1.63 12.70 10.35
N LEU A 145 -0.64 13.35 10.98
CA LEU A 145 -0.89 14.41 11.97
C LEU A 145 -1.73 15.57 11.39
N ASP A 146 -1.49 15.94 10.14
CA ASP A 146 -2.23 16.99 9.44
C ASP A 146 -3.62 16.55 8.96
N ASN A 147 -3.99 15.29 9.18
CA ASN A 147 -5.23 14.66 8.71
C ASN A 147 -5.92 13.86 9.83
N THR A 148 -5.78 14.28 11.08
CA THR A 148 -6.40 13.62 12.26
C THR A 148 -7.90 13.87 12.38
N ASP A 149 -8.45 14.81 11.65
CA ASP A 149 -9.90 15.07 11.50
C ASP A 149 -10.61 13.96 10.70
N ILE A 150 -9.86 13.17 9.96
CA ILE A 150 -10.40 12.00 9.23
C ILE A 150 -10.93 10.98 10.24
N GLN A 151 -12.15 10.52 10.00
CA GLN A 151 -12.79 9.47 10.82
C GLN A 151 -12.65 8.10 10.13
N PRO A 152 -11.79 7.20 10.63
CA PRO A 152 -11.69 5.83 10.11
C PRO A 152 -13.03 5.09 10.20
N ARG A 153 -13.34 4.31 9.17
CA ARG A 153 -14.53 3.44 9.15
C ARG A 153 -14.22 2.01 9.57
N VAL A 154 -12.96 1.71 9.83
CA VAL A 154 -12.45 0.40 10.24
C VAL A 154 -11.45 0.58 11.37
N PRO A 155 -11.20 -0.45 12.20
CA PRO A 155 -10.14 -0.41 13.19
C PRO A 155 -8.79 -0.05 12.57
N VAL A 156 -8.04 0.82 13.26
CA VAL A 156 -6.70 1.25 12.85
C VAL A 156 -5.71 0.99 13.97
N MET A 157 -4.53 0.45 13.62
CA MET A 157 -3.39 0.29 14.52
C MET A 157 -2.18 0.96 13.91
N GLY A 158 -1.81 2.15 14.41
CA GLY A 158 -0.65 2.91 13.95
C GLY A 158 0.65 2.47 14.62
N HIS A 159 1.74 2.39 13.86
CA HIS A 159 3.09 2.13 14.37
C HIS A 159 4.00 3.32 14.04
N PHE A 160 4.57 3.93 15.09
CA PHE A 160 5.45 5.09 14.98
C PHE A 160 6.69 4.88 15.85
N GLY A 161 7.83 5.36 15.36
CA GLY A 161 9.08 5.30 16.12
C GLY A 161 9.15 6.48 17.11
N GLU A 162 9.40 6.22 18.39
CA GLU A 162 9.57 7.26 19.42
C GLU A 162 10.70 8.26 19.09
N LYS A 163 11.71 7.82 18.33
CA LYS A 163 12.88 8.62 17.95
C LYS A 163 12.91 8.97 16.47
N ASP A 164 11.77 8.91 15.79
CA ASP A 164 11.69 9.28 14.39
C ASP A 164 11.73 10.82 14.25
N ALA A 165 12.87 11.34 13.79
CA ALA A 165 13.06 12.78 13.60
C ALA A 165 12.24 13.35 12.43
N MET A 166 11.74 12.51 11.53
CA MET A 166 10.95 12.90 10.35
C MET A 166 9.45 12.93 10.64
N ILE A 167 9.01 12.16 11.66
CA ILE A 167 7.59 12.01 12.03
C ILE A 167 7.52 12.02 13.55
N PRO A 168 7.60 13.22 14.17
CA PRO A 168 7.61 13.37 15.62
C PRO A 168 6.25 13.04 16.26
#